data_9a849b92251e2fafa0bd039a8aac7bd4
#
_entry.id   9a849b92251e2fafa0bd039a8aac7bd4
#
_cell.length_a   1.000
_cell.length_b   1.000
_cell.length_c   1.000
_cell.angle_alpha   90.00
_cell.angle_beta   90.00
_cell.angle_gamma   90.00
#
_symmetry.space_group_name_H-M   'P 1'
#
loop_
_entity.id
_entity.type
_entity.pdbx_description
1 polymer ?
#
loop_
_entity_poly.entity_id
_entity_poly.type
_entity_poly.pdbx_seq_one_letter_code
_entity_poly.pdbx_strand_id
1 'polypeptide(L)'
;VGTGVIRAILNHNETFYVISGIKLYRVASDKTVTLLGTFDESNQPYMSANLTQVVVVNGVSGYVWDEVTEIFTKISDGDFYPSSTVCYQDGYSIFGREGTGQFFVSAIDDALTYDALDFDEATLRGDIIKAVVSDTRNLWLFGTRTMEPWTNSGQTTGVPFTPLRGAASLRGTAAGRSVVSSQVGLFFLGDDHNVYWLNGYPPKNISTGAQ
;
A
#
# COMPACT_ATOMS: atom_id res chain seq x y z
N VAL A 1 8.74 -5.14 22.24
CA VAL A 1 7.67 -5.66 21.38
C VAL A 1 8.16 -6.97 20.79
N GLY A 2 7.72 -8.12 21.33
CA GLY A 2 8.15 -9.44 20.87
C GLY A 2 9.66 -9.67 20.97
N THR A 3 10.11 -10.82 20.47
CA THR A 3 11.53 -11.22 20.42
C THR A 3 12.08 -11.28 18.99
N GLY A 4 11.24 -11.06 18.00
CA GLY A 4 11.61 -11.08 16.59
C GLY A 4 12.13 -9.73 16.08
N VAL A 5 12.72 -9.74 14.89
CA VAL A 5 13.10 -8.51 14.18
C VAL A 5 11.86 -7.66 13.89
N ILE A 6 11.94 -6.35 14.10
CA ILE A 6 10.89 -5.42 13.70
C ILE A 6 10.90 -5.31 12.18
N ARG A 7 9.77 -5.57 11.55
CA ARG A 7 9.63 -5.68 10.09
C ARG A 7 8.75 -4.58 9.48
N ALA A 8 7.79 -4.06 10.24
CA ALA A 8 6.97 -2.93 9.86
C ALA A 8 6.44 -2.23 11.10
N ILE A 9 6.19 -0.93 10.96
CA ILE A 9 5.55 -0.08 11.98
C ILE A 9 4.55 0.80 11.25
N LEU A 10 3.34 0.88 11.79
CA LEU A 10 2.28 1.78 11.34
C LEU A 10 1.79 2.58 12.55
N ASN A 11 1.69 3.90 12.41
CA ASN A 11 0.96 4.74 13.36
C ASN A 11 -0.44 4.98 12.82
N HIS A 12 -1.46 4.60 13.59
CA HIS A 12 -2.85 4.81 13.27
C HIS A 12 -3.61 5.18 14.54
N ASN A 13 -4.34 6.30 14.54
CA ASN A 13 -5.13 6.79 15.67
C ASN A 13 -4.32 6.83 16.99
N GLU A 14 -3.11 7.43 16.95
CA GLU A 14 -2.19 7.54 18.10
C GLU A 14 -1.73 6.18 18.68
N THR A 15 -1.99 5.12 17.98
CA THR A 15 -1.62 3.74 18.33
C THR A 15 -0.58 3.23 17.35
N PHE A 16 0.47 2.59 17.86
CA PHE A 16 1.46 1.94 17.00
C PHE A 16 1.11 0.47 16.79
N TYR A 17 1.01 0.08 15.53
CA TYR A 17 0.95 -1.31 15.11
C TYR A 17 2.33 -1.74 14.66
N VAL A 18 2.84 -2.80 15.27
CA VAL A 18 4.24 -3.24 15.08
C VAL A 18 4.26 -4.71 14.71
N ILE A 19 4.93 -5.04 13.60
CA ILE A 19 5.19 -6.42 13.23
C ILE A 19 6.60 -6.80 13.67
N SER A 20 6.68 -7.77 14.59
CA SER A 20 7.92 -8.36 15.10
C SER A 20 7.93 -9.86 14.78
N GLY A 21 8.88 -10.28 13.93
CA GLY A 21 8.89 -11.63 13.37
C GLY A 21 7.62 -11.89 12.57
N ILE A 22 6.82 -12.87 12.98
CA ILE A 22 5.53 -13.23 12.36
C ILE A 22 4.32 -12.80 13.19
N LYS A 23 4.47 -11.81 14.08
CA LYS A 23 3.42 -11.40 15.01
C LYS A 23 3.10 -9.92 14.88
N LEU A 24 1.81 -9.61 14.89
CA LEU A 24 1.29 -8.25 14.96
C LEU A 24 1.04 -7.86 16.43
N TYR A 25 1.52 -6.70 16.81
CA TYR A 25 1.33 -6.14 18.13
C TYR A 25 0.72 -4.74 18.04
N ARG A 26 -0.12 -4.42 19.01
CA ARG A 26 -0.56 -3.05 19.32
C ARG A 26 0.28 -2.51 20.47
N VAL A 27 0.78 -1.30 20.31
CA VAL A 27 1.47 -0.54 21.37
C VAL A 27 0.66 0.73 21.63
N ALA A 28 -0.02 0.76 22.75
CA ALA A 28 -0.85 1.90 23.15
C ALA A 28 0.02 3.08 23.62
N SER A 29 -0.60 4.25 23.79
CA SER A 29 0.07 5.47 24.24
C SER A 29 0.70 5.34 25.63
N ASP A 30 0.14 4.50 26.52
CA ASP A 30 0.69 4.14 27.83
C ASP A 30 1.83 3.12 27.76
N LYS A 31 2.27 2.74 26.55
CA LYS A 31 3.30 1.72 26.24
C LYS A 31 2.88 0.28 26.53
N THR A 32 1.61 0.02 26.80
CA THR A 32 1.08 -1.35 26.89
C THR A 32 1.22 -2.05 25.54
N VAL A 33 1.77 -3.26 25.54
CA VAL A 33 2.00 -4.08 24.35
C VAL A 33 1.02 -5.24 24.36
N THR A 34 0.18 -5.34 23.33
CA THR A 34 -0.81 -6.41 23.17
C THR A 34 -0.51 -7.19 21.89
N LEU A 35 -0.44 -8.51 21.97
CA LEU A 35 -0.38 -9.38 20.79
C LEU A 35 -1.78 -9.45 20.16
N LEU A 36 -1.87 -9.12 18.88
CA LEU A 36 -3.14 -9.12 18.13
C LEU A 36 -3.32 -10.38 17.28
N GLY A 37 -2.23 -10.85 16.65
CA GLY A 37 -2.31 -12.02 15.80
C GLY A 37 -0.95 -12.55 15.35
N THR A 38 -0.98 -13.69 14.67
CA THR A 38 0.20 -14.37 14.15
C THR A 38 -0.02 -14.66 12.67
N PHE A 39 0.97 -14.39 11.84
CA PHE A 39 0.97 -14.67 10.41
C PHE A 39 1.43 -16.09 10.13
N ASP A 40 0.96 -16.70 9.05
CA ASP A 40 1.37 -18.04 8.62
C ASP A 40 2.77 -18.00 7.96
N GLU A 41 3.12 -16.86 7.32
CA GLU A 41 4.34 -16.71 6.53
C GLU A 41 5.28 -15.64 7.12
N SER A 42 6.57 -15.82 6.89
CA SER A 42 7.62 -14.88 7.32
C SER A 42 8.05 -13.88 6.24
N ASN A 43 7.26 -13.69 5.19
CA ASN A 43 7.54 -12.73 4.12
C ASN A 43 7.49 -11.30 4.64
N GLN A 44 8.13 -10.38 3.92
CA GLN A 44 8.19 -8.98 4.33
C GLN A 44 6.80 -8.32 4.27
N PRO A 45 6.24 -7.88 5.40
CA PRO A 45 4.91 -7.31 5.45
C PRO A 45 4.86 -5.85 4.99
N TYR A 46 3.70 -5.42 4.53
CA TYR A 46 3.32 -4.03 4.31
C TYR A 46 2.00 -3.76 5.03
N MET A 47 1.81 -2.57 5.57
CA MET A 47 0.61 -2.22 6.34
C MET A 47 -0.02 -0.93 5.84
N SER A 48 -1.35 -0.90 5.88
CA SER A 48 -2.18 0.29 5.75
C SER A 48 -3.35 0.20 6.73
N ALA A 49 -4.06 1.28 6.94
CA ALA A 49 -5.29 1.26 7.75
C ALA A 49 -6.38 2.10 7.09
N ASN A 50 -7.63 1.67 7.26
CA ASN A 50 -8.82 2.47 7.09
C ASN A 50 -9.27 3.01 8.46
N LEU A 51 -10.53 3.46 8.61
CA LEU A 51 -11.03 4.06 9.84
C LEU A 51 -11.01 3.09 11.04
N THR A 52 -11.20 1.79 10.81
CA THR A 52 -11.40 0.77 11.85
C THR A 52 -10.60 -0.50 11.66
N GLN A 53 -9.91 -0.64 10.54
CA GLN A 53 -9.20 -1.86 10.18
C GLN A 53 -7.74 -1.57 9.84
N VAL A 54 -6.84 -2.38 10.39
CA VAL A 54 -5.43 -2.42 9.99
C VAL A 54 -5.22 -3.61 9.06
N VAL A 55 -4.83 -3.32 7.84
CA VAL A 55 -4.61 -4.31 6.79
C VAL A 55 -3.12 -4.61 6.67
N VAL A 56 -2.79 -5.89 6.58
CA VAL A 56 -1.42 -6.38 6.41
C VAL A 56 -1.36 -7.30 5.21
N VAL A 57 -0.41 -7.06 4.31
CA VAL A 57 -0.11 -7.94 3.17
C VAL A 57 1.36 -8.32 3.18
N ASN A 58 1.72 -9.49 2.63
CA ASN A 58 3.10 -9.99 2.66
C ASN A 58 3.56 -10.63 1.34
N GLY A 59 2.84 -10.38 0.23
CA GLY A 59 3.12 -10.96 -1.08
C GLY A 59 2.52 -12.34 -1.31
N VAL A 60 1.97 -12.97 -0.26
CA VAL A 60 1.31 -14.30 -0.32
C VAL A 60 -0.09 -14.22 0.22
N SER A 61 -0.26 -13.66 1.41
CA SER A 61 -1.51 -13.59 2.15
C SER A 61 -1.81 -12.15 2.58
N GLY A 62 -3.09 -11.90 2.83
CA GLY A 62 -3.59 -10.70 3.47
C GLY A 62 -4.21 -11.02 4.83
N TYR A 63 -4.14 -10.06 5.74
CA TYR A 63 -4.70 -10.15 7.09
C TYR A 63 -5.31 -8.82 7.48
N VAL A 64 -6.36 -8.86 8.28
CA VAL A 64 -7.05 -7.69 8.80
C VAL A 64 -7.15 -7.82 10.33
N TRP A 65 -6.73 -6.76 11.02
CA TRP A 65 -7.09 -6.53 12.41
C TRP A 65 -8.23 -5.52 12.43
N ASP A 66 -9.38 -5.92 12.92
CA ASP A 66 -10.54 -5.05 13.08
C ASP A 66 -10.55 -4.48 14.51
N GLU A 67 -10.47 -3.15 14.64
CA GLU A 67 -10.36 -2.46 15.92
C GLU A 67 -11.68 -2.46 16.71
N VAL A 68 -12.81 -2.64 16.03
CA VAL A 68 -14.14 -2.60 16.65
C VAL A 68 -14.49 -3.97 17.24
N THR A 69 -14.25 -5.02 16.48
CA THR A 69 -14.52 -6.40 16.93
C THR A 69 -13.36 -7.02 17.71
N GLU A 70 -12.18 -6.42 17.65
CA GLU A 70 -10.92 -6.92 18.20
C GLU A 70 -10.56 -8.34 17.68
N ILE A 71 -10.83 -8.57 16.38
CA ILE A 71 -10.56 -9.85 15.72
C ILE A 71 -9.46 -9.70 14.68
N PHE A 72 -8.49 -10.62 14.72
CA PHE A 72 -7.47 -10.76 13.69
C PHE A 72 -7.85 -11.89 12.73
N THR A 73 -8.06 -11.53 11.46
CA THR A 73 -8.58 -12.45 10.44
C THR A 73 -7.65 -12.54 9.25
N LYS A 74 -7.35 -13.75 8.77
CA LYS A 74 -6.74 -13.96 7.46
C LYS A 74 -7.80 -13.74 6.38
N ILE A 75 -7.49 -12.98 5.35
CA ILE A 75 -8.37 -12.79 4.20
C ILE A 75 -8.49 -14.14 3.49
N SER A 76 -9.71 -14.65 3.39
CA SER A 76 -10.05 -15.93 2.77
C SER A 76 -11.01 -15.80 1.61
N ASP A 77 -11.36 -14.57 1.24
CA ASP A 77 -12.19 -14.29 0.06
C ASP A 77 -11.49 -14.81 -1.20
N GLY A 78 -12.22 -15.50 -2.08
CA GLY A 78 -11.70 -16.12 -3.29
C GLY A 78 -11.23 -15.12 -4.34
N ASP A 79 -11.68 -13.87 -4.23
CA ASP A 79 -11.35 -12.77 -5.14
C ASP A 79 -10.21 -11.88 -4.61
N PHE A 80 -9.64 -12.22 -3.46
CA PHE A 80 -8.41 -11.62 -2.97
C PHE A 80 -7.18 -12.21 -3.65
N TYR A 81 -6.37 -11.36 -4.27
CA TYR A 81 -5.10 -11.77 -4.90
C TYR A 81 -3.90 -11.47 -4.00
N PRO A 82 -2.83 -12.29 -4.04
CA PRO A 82 -1.57 -11.99 -3.36
C PRO A 82 -1.08 -10.57 -3.68
N SER A 83 -0.68 -9.83 -2.64
CA SER A 83 -0.21 -8.46 -2.75
C SER A 83 0.93 -8.18 -1.78
N SER A 84 1.93 -7.41 -2.22
CA SER A 84 3.05 -6.93 -1.39
C SER A 84 2.94 -5.45 -1.03
N THR A 85 1.89 -4.76 -1.48
CA THR A 85 1.68 -3.33 -1.27
C THR A 85 0.19 -3.01 -1.12
N VAL A 86 -0.14 -2.15 -0.19
CA VAL A 86 -1.51 -1.72 0.09
C VAL A 86 -1.54 -0.26 0.52
N CYS A 87 -2.55 0.49 0.09
CA CYS A 87 -2.87 1.80 0.63
C CYS A 87 -4.39 1.93 0.84
N TYR A 88 -4.80 2.99 1.52
CA TYR A 88 -6.22 3.32 1.70
C TYR A 88 -6.51 4.68 1.08
N GLN A 89 -7.61 4.76 0.33
CA GLN A 89 -8.10 6.01 -0.24
C GLN A 89 -9.61 5.92 -0.50
N ASP A 90 -10.34 6.95 -0.08
CA ASP A 90 -11.76 7.18 -0.38
C ASP A 90 -12.67 5.98 -0.04
N GLY A 91 -12.41 5.29 1.07
CA GLY A 91 -13.19 4.14 1.51
C GLY A 91 -12.62 2.79 1.04
N TYR A 92 -11.66 2.75 0.14
CA TYR A 92 -11.14 1.51 -0.43
C TYR A 92 -9.74 1.18 0.09
N SER A 93 -9.52 -0.06 0.49
CA SER A 93 -8.20 -0.65 0.58
C SER A 93 -7.77 -1.07 -0.82
N ILE A 94 -6.64 -0.56 -1.30
CA ILE A 94 -6.16 -0.70 -2.68
C ILE A 94 -4.87 -1.49 -2.68
N PHE A 95 -4.79 -2.53 -3.50
CA PHE A 95 -3.72 -3.50 -3.52
C PHE A 95 -3.08 -3.61 -4.90
N GLY A 96 -1.75 -3.67 -4.97
CA GLY A 96 -1.05 -4.08 -6.19
C GLY A 96 -0.97 -5.60 -6.26
N ARG A 97 -1.54 -6.22 -7.30
CA ARG A 97 -1.47 -7.66 -7.50
C ARG A 97 -0.03 -8.09 -7.75
N GLU A 98 0.45 -9.03 -6.94
CA GLU A 98 1.85 -9.45 -6.95
C GLU A 98 2.31 -9.93 -8.34
N GLY A 99 3.44 -9.40 -8.80
CA GLY A 99 4.07 -9.79 -10.06
C GLY A 99 3.37 -9.30 -11.33
N THR A 100 2.37 -8.43 -11.23
CA THR A 100 1.60 -7.92 -12.38
C THR A 100 1.52 -6.39 -12.41
N GLY A 101 0.97 -5.84 -13.50
CA GLY A 101 0.58 -4.42 -13.62
C GLY A 101 -0.84 -4.13 -13.09
N GLN A 102 -1.50 -5.11 -12.50
CA GLN A 102 -2.87 -4.99 -12.02
C GLN A 102 -2.92 -4.51 -10.57
N PHE A 103 -3.96 -3.77 -10.25
CA PHE A 103 -4.36 -3.45 -8.89
C PHE A 103 -5.84 -3.76 -8.70
N PHE A 104 -6.25 -4.00 -7.48
CA PHE A 104 -7.63 -4.31 -7.13
C PHE A 104 -8.01 -3.61 -5.81
N VAL A 105 -9.28 -3.53 -5.54
CA VAL A 105 -9.82 -2.82 -4.38
C VAL A 105 -10.72 -3.72 -3.55
N SER A 106 -10.84 -3.40 -2.25
CA SER A 106 -11.82 -4.01 -1.36
C SER A 106 -13.21 -3.39 -1.53
N ALA A 107 -14.22 -3.94 -0.88
CA ALA A 107 -15.45 -3.23 -0.61
C ALA A 107 -15.18 -1.97 0.23
N ILE A 108 -16.14 -1.02 0.22
CA ILE A 108 -16.01 0.25 0.96
C ILE A 108 -15.92 -0.04 2.46
N ASP A 109 -14.85 0.46 3.08
CA ASP A 109 -14.52 0.33 4.50
C ASP A 109 -14.51 -1.10 5.06
N ASP A 110 -14.44 -2.10 4.15
CA ASP A 110 -14.35 -3.51 4.51
C ASP A 110 -13.23 -4.22 3.71
N ALA A 111 -12.10 -4.40 4.34
CA ALA A 111 -10.92 -5.06 3.74
C ALA A 111 -11.00 -6.60 3.78
N LEU A 112 -12.13 -7.19 4.12
CA LEU A 112 -12.35 -8.64 4.09
C LEU A 112 -13.19 -9.10 2.89
N THR A 113 -13.85 -8.18 2.18
CA THR A 113 -14.76 -8.47 1.07
C THR A 113 -14.22 -7.90 -0.25
N TYR A 114 -14.27 -8.68 -1.30
CA TYR A 114 -13.78 -8.34 -2.65
C TYR A 114 -14.79 -8.76 -3.73
N ASP A 115 -14.69 -8.12 -4.89
CA ASP A 115 -15.41 -8.52 -6.11
C ASP A 115 -14.39 -8.82 -7.21
N ALA A 116 -14.55 -9.94 -7.90
CA ALA A 116 -13.68 -10.39 -8.98
C ALA A 116 -13.51 -9.37 -10.11
N LEU A 117 -14.45 -8.44 -10.26
CA LEU A 117 -14.45 -7.41 -11.30
C LEU A 117 -13.87 -6.07 -10.85
N ASP A 118 -13.55 -5.92 -9.54
CA ASP A 118 -13.02 -4.68 -8.96
C ASP A 118 -11.50 -4.61 -9.09
N PHE A 119 -10.98 -4.79 -10.32
CA PHE A 119 -9.57 -4.63 -10.66
C PHE A 119 -9.39 -3.79 -11.93
N ASP A 120 -8.21 -3.19 -12.07
CA ASP A 120 -7.79 -2.49 -13.28
C ASP A 120 -6.28 -2.66 -13.47
N GLU A 121 -5.73 -2.16 -14.56
CA GLU A 121 -4.32 -2.33 -14.93
C GLU A 121 -3.66 -0.98 -15.22
N ALA A 122 -2.42 -0.79 -14.74
CA ALA A 122 -1.58 0.33 -15.11
C ALA A 122 -1.29 0.30 -16.63
N THR A 123 -1.75 1.34 -17.34
CA THR A 123 -1.93 1.29 -18.80
C THR A 123 -0.72 1.76 -19.60
N LEU A 124 0.24 2.47 -18.97
CA LEU A 124 1.28 3.18 -19.72
C LEU A 124 2.26 2.22 -20.44
N ARG A 125 2.65 1.11 -19.81
CA ARG A 125 3.60 0.13 -20.38
C ARG A 125 3.40 -1.33 -19.97
N GLY A 126 2.29 -1.72 -19.37
CA GLY A 126 2.13 -3.08 -18.84
C GLY A 126 3.22 -3.41 -17.81
N ASP A 127 3.58 -2.46 -16.98
CA ASP A 127 4.69 -2.52 -16.03
C ASP A 127 4.26 -3.22 -14.73
N ILE A 128 5.18 -3.91 -14.05
CA ILE A 128 4.86 -4.56 -12.78
C ILE A 128 4.75 -3.49 -11.68
N ILE A 129 3.61 -3.43 -11.00
CA ILE A 129 3.41 -2.55 -9.85
C ILE A 129 4.33 -2.96 -8.70
N LYS A 130 5.07 -1.99 -8.17
CA LYS A 130 5.97 -2.11 -7.02
C LYS A 130 5.43 -1.44 -5.76
N ALA A 131 4.62 -0.40 -5.93
CA ALA A 131 3.93 0.26 -4.83
C ALA A 131 2.63 0.90 -5.29
N VAL A 132 1.63 0.83 -4.43
CA VAL A 132 0.42 1.65 -4.49
C VAL A 132 0.47 2.64 -3.33
N VAL A 133 0.24 3.91 -3.59
CA VAL A 133 0.35 4.97 -2.58
C VAL A 133 -0.75 6.00 -2.78
N SER A 134 -1.45 6.34 -1.71
CA SER A 134 -2.39 7.45 -1.69
C SER A 134 -1.67 8.72 -1.30
N ASP A 135 -1.75 9.76 -2.11
CA ASP A 135 -1.21 11.07 -1.82
C ASP A 135 -2.05 12.18 -2.45
N THR A 136 -2.46 13.14 -1.65
CA THR A 136 -3.16 14.37 -2.09
C THR A 136 -4.35 14.07 -3.03
N ARG A 137 -5.22 13.12 -2.66
CA ARG A 137 -6.40 12.63 -3.42
C ARG A 137 -6.08 11.85 -4.69
N ASN A 138 -4.82 11.57 -4.98
CA ASN A 138 -4.44 10.72 -6.09
C ASN A 138 -3.95 9.36 -5.58
N LEU A 139 -4.39 8.32 -6.25
CA LEU A 139 -3.79 7.01 -6.15
C LEU A 139 -2.60 6.96 -7.09
N TRP A 140 -1.43 6.69 -6.59
CA TRP A 140 -0.20 6.55 -7.35
C TRP A 140 0.15 5.08 -7.52
N LEU A 141 0.24 4.64 -8.76
CA LEU A 141 0.74 3.33 -9.14
C LEU A 141 2.21 3.47 -9.58
N PHE A 142 3.11 2.98 -8.75
CA PHE A 142 4.55 2.95 -9.07
C PHE A 142 4.91 1.58 -9.64
N GLY A 143 5.28 1.55 -10.91
CA GLY A 143 5.82 0.37 -11.58
C GLY A 143 7.35 0.33 -11.54
N THR A 144 7.95 -0.66 -12.20
CA THR A 144 9.41 -0.80 -12.32
C THR A 144 10.04 0.29 -13.17
N ARG A 145 9.33 0.86 -14.14
CA ARG A 145 9.83 1.87 -15.09
C ARG A 145 8.89 3.03 -15.31
N THR A 146 7.67 2.96 -14.78
CA THR A 146 6.65 4.00 -14.95
C THR A 146 5.97 4.31 -13.63
N MET A 147 5.34 5.45 -13.55
CA MET A 147 4.38 5.76 -12.51
C MET A 147 3.18 6.47 -13.11
N GLU A 148 2.01 6.14 -12.58
CA GLU A 148 0.73 6.66 -13.04
C GLU A 148 -0.10 7.16 -11.86
N PRO A 149 -0.58 8.41 -11.89
CA PRO A 149 -1.61 8.86 -10.96
C PRO A 149 -2.99 8.49 -11.49
N TRP A 150 -3.82 8.07 -10.56
CA TRP A 150 -5.22 7.76 -10.76
C TRP A 150 -6.06 8.61 -9.82
N THR A 151 -7.27 8.95 -10.21
CA THR A 151 -8.20 9.74 -9.40
C THR A 151 -9.52 8.99 -9.24
N ASN A 152 -10.16 9.16 -8.09
CA ASN A 152 -11.48 8.59 -7.87
C ASN A 152 -12.50 9.29 -8.78
N SER A 153 -13.16 8.52 -9.64
CA SER A 153 -14.18 8.98 -10.58
C SER A 153 -15.60 8.92 -10.00
N GLY A 154 -15.76 8.25 -8.84
CA GLY A 154 -17.05 8.01 -8.21
C GLY A 154 -17.92 6.99 -8.95
N GLN A 155 -17.37 6.21 -9.89
CA GLN A 155 -18.13 5.14 -10.53
C GLN A 155 -18.45 4.02 -9.51
N THR A 156 -19.61 3.40 -9.67
CA THR A 156 -20.16 2.42 -8.71
C THR A 156 -20.05 0.98 -9.18
N THR A 157 -19.45 0.74 -10.34
CA THR A 157 -19.21 -0.60 -10.90
C THR A 157 -17.78 -0.70 -11.38
N GLY A 158 -17.09 -1.78 -11.03
CA GLY A 158 -15.65 -1.92 -11.24
C GLY A 158 -14.84 -0.98 -10.33
N VAL A 159 -13.55 -0.88 -10.61
CA VAL A 159 -12.65 -0.01 -9.83
C VAL A 159 -13.07 1.46 -9.94
N PRO A 160 -13.29 2.17 -8.81
CA PRO A 160 -13.76 3.57 -8.82
C PRO A 160 -12.67 4.58 -9.23
N PHE A 161 -11.49 4.12 -9.58
CA PHE A 161 -10.36 4.97 -9.97
C PHE A 161 -10.16 4.97 -11.48
N THR A 162 -9.78 6.12 -12.04
CA THR A 162 -9.47 6.29 -13.47
C THR A 162 -8.11 6.99 -13.63
N PRO A 163 -7.32 6.64 -14.68
CA PRO A 163 -6.01 7.24 -14.88
C PRO A 163 -6.12 8.75 -15.18
N LEU A 164 -5.28 9.53 -14.51
CA LEU A 164 -5.14 10.95 -14.79
C LEU A 164 -4.25 11.13 -16.03
N ARG A 165 -4.89 11.22 -17.19
CA ARG A 165 -4.21 11.28 -18.48
C ARG A 165 -3.30 12.50 -18.58
N GLY A 166 -2.08 12.29 -19.10
CA GLY A 166 -1.07 13.33 -19.28
C GLY A 166 -0.19 13.58 -18.05
N ALA A 167 -0.44 12.92 -16.94
CA ALA A 167 0.34 13.05 -15.72
C ALA A 167 1.19 11.79 -15.41
N ALA A 168 1.14 10.78 -16.25
CA ALA A 168 1.99 9.60 -16.13
C ALA A 168 3.45 9.93 -16.49
N SER A 169 4.41 9.27 -15.86
CA SER A 169 5.84 9.45 -16.07
C SER A 169 6.52 8.14 -16.44
N LEU A 170 7.54 8.23 -17.31
CA LEU A 170 8.45 7.15 -17.68
C LEU A 170 9.56 6.97 -16.63
N ARG A 171 9.26 7.25 -15.37
CA ARG A 171 10.12 7.04 -14.21
C ARG A 171 9.40 6.08 -13.26
N GLY A 172 9.96 4.93 -13.00
CA GLY A 172 9.48 3.97 -12.03
C GLY A 172 10.27 3.98 -10.74
N THR A 173 10.10 2.96 -9.92
CA THR A 173 10.85 2.81 -8.68
C THR A 173 11.69 1.52 -8.66
N ALA A 174 12.95 1.64 -8.22
CA ALA A 174 13.82 0.49 -7.97
C ALA A 174 13.36 -0.31 -6.73
N ALA A 175 12.71 0.35 -5.78
CA ALA A 175 12.29 -0.23 -4.51
C ALA A 175 10.94 0.34 -4.06
N GLY A 176 9.84 -0.43 -4.19
CA GLY A 176 8.50 0.04 -3.83
C GLY A 176 8.37 0.59 -2.41
N ARG A 177 9.15 0.05 -1.46
CA ARG A 177 9.16 0.51 -0.06
C ARG A 177 9.91 1.82 0.18
N SER A 178 10.60 2.34 -0.82
CA SER A 178 11.22 3.66 -0.77
C SER A 178 10.23 4.78 -1.03
N VAL A 179 9.03 4.46 -1.51
CA VAL A 179 7.99 5.47 -1.79
C VAL A 179 7.37 5.90 -0.47
N VAL A 180 7.54 7.19 -0.15
CA VAL A 180 7.06 7.78 1.11
C VAL A 180 6.30 9.06 0.80
N SER A 181 5.06 9.14 1.29
CA SER A 181 4.28 10.38 1.28
C SER A 181 4.67 11.27 2.46
N SER A 182 4.72 12.56 2.21
CA SER A 182 4.99 13.59 3.20
C SER A 182 4.13 14.83 2.94
N GLN A 183 4.15 15.80 3.85
CA GLN A 183 3.42 17.07 3.68
C GLN A 183 3.87 17.88 2.44
N VAL A 184 5.05 17.61 1.91
CA VAL A 184 5.61 18.35 0.76
C VAL A 184 5.62 17.51 -0.53
N GLY A 185 4.96 16.34 -0.54
CA GLY A 185 4.86 15.45 -1.68
C GLY A 185 5.50 14.09 -1.46
N LEU A 186 5.61 13.31 -2.52
CA LEU A 186 6.18 11.96 -2.49
C LEU A 186 7.69 11.97 -2.72
N PHE A 187 8.39 11.11 -1.99
CA PHE A 187 9.81 10.82 -2.21
C PHE A 187 9.96 9.35 -2.57
N PHE A 188 10.85 9.03 -3.51
CA PHE A 188 11.10 7.65 -3.91
C PHE A 188 12.49 7.46 -4.53
N LEU A 189 12.99 6.23 -4.50
CA LEU A 189 14.17 5.81 -5.23
C LEU A 189 13.76 5.41 -6.65
N GLY A 190 14.22 6.17 -7.64
CA GLY A 190 13.92 5.90 -9.03
C GLY A 190 14.57 4.63 -9.56
N ASP A 191 14.08 4.15 -10.71
CA ASP A 191 14.62 2.98 -11.44
C ASP A 191 16.08 3.17 -11.88
N ASP A 192 16.58 4.41 -11.92
CA ASP A 192 17.98 4.79 -12.16
C ASP A 192 18.81 4.96 -10.88
N HIS A 193 18.28 4.55 -9.72
CA HIS A 193 18.90 4.65 -8.39
C HIS A 193 19.13 6.09 -7.89
N ASN A 194 18.50 7.09 -8.49
CA ASN A 194 18.47 8.44 -7.97
C ASN A 194 17.24 8.67 -7.09
N VAL A 195 17.35 9.59 -6.13
CA VAL A 195 16.22 9.99 -5.29
C VAL A 195 15.41 11.07 -6.01
N TYR A 196 14.11 10.87 -6.04
CA TYR A 196 13.16 11.79 -6.66
C TYR A 196 12.20 12.37 -5.65
N TRP A 197 11.83 13.59 -5.90
CA TRP A 197 10.75 14.32 -5.24
C TRP A 197 9.64 14.62 -6.24
N LEU A 198 8.43 14.23 -5.89
CA LEU A 198 7.23 14.48 -6.66
C LEU A 198 6.32 15.44 -5.88
N ASN A 199 6.26 16.68 -6.35
CA ASN A 199 5.31 17.71 -5.93
C ASN A 199 4.84 18.42 -7.20
N GLY A 200 3.79 17.89 -7.82
CA GLY A 200 3.42 18.19 -9.20
C GLY A 200 4.15 17.28 -10.22
N TYR A 201 4.01 17.57 -11.50
CA TYR A 201 4.56 16.78 -12.61
C TYR A 201 5.59 17.57 -13.40
N PRO A 202 6.68 16.98 -13.90
CA PRO A 202 7.22 15.63 -13.64
C PRO A 202 7.99 15.55 -12.31
N PRO A 203 8.39 14.32 -11.88
CA PRO A 203 9.21 14.15 -10.69
C PRO A 203 10.57 14.83 -10.86
N LYS A 204 11.06 15.46 -9.82
CA LYS A 204 12.34 16.16 -9.80
C LYS A 204 13.42 15.29 -9.17
N ASN A 205 14.53 15.08 -9.87
CA ASN A 205 15.71 14.44 -9.29
C ASN A 205 16.31 15.40 -8.23
N ILE A 206 16.52 14.88 -7.01
CA ILE A 206 17.11 15.60 -5.87
C ILE A 206 18.41 14.97 -5.38
N SER A 207 18.88 13.88 -6.03
CA SER A 207 20.20 13.33 -5.75
C SER A 207 21.25 14.33 -6.16
N THR A 208 22.21 14.60 -5.28
CA THR A 208 23.45 15.27 -5.65
C THR A 208 24.35 14.23 -6.30
N GLY A 209 24.80 14.50 -7.53
CA GLY A 209 25.82 13.66 -8.16
C GLY A 209 27.03 13.56 -7.22
N ALA A 210 27.52 12.34 -7.02
CA ALA A 210 28.84 12.18 -6.38
C ALA A 210 29.85 12.88 -7.27
N GLN A 211 30.49 13.92 -6.76
CA GLN A 211 31.65 14.56 -7.37
C GLN A 211 32.91 13.72 -7.05
#